data_b3e44684d0f602b1cdcfdfdf75265ace
#
_entry.id   b3e44684d0f602b1cdcfdfdf75265ace
#
_cell.length_a   1.000
_cell.length_b   1.000
_cell.length_c   1.000
_cell.angle_alpha   90.00
_cell.angle_beta   90.00
_cell.angle_gamma   90.00
#
_symmetry.space_group_name_H-M   'P 1'
#
loop_
_entity.id
_entity.type
_entity.pdbx_description
1 polymer ?
#
loop_
_entity_poly.entity_id
_entity_poly.type
_entity_poly.pdbx_seq_one_letter_code
_entity_poly.pdbx_strand_id
1 'polypeptide(L)'
;LYRMGEKAENMFTVRSGSFKLVQYLPDGSQRIVRLIRTTDITGLEALLDENYKHDAIALQPTEVCKLPVPVIKKLSLENPNLHKELLNRWHRALSEADAWLTHLSTGSAKQRIARLLLHMFGSNYDLSCQLFSREDIGSMLAITTETSSRIIAEFKRKGMLIENGPQSFRLDVEKLQAIAHE
;
A
#
# COMPACT_ATOMS: atom_id res chain seq x y z
N LEU A 1 -10.60 7.94 -5.45
CA LEU A 1 -10.44 9.17 -4.64
C LEU A 1 -10.03 10.34 -5.53
N TYR A 2 -8.99 10.18 -6.33
CA TYR A 2 -8.50 11.11 -7.36
C TYR A 2 -7.81 10.32 -8.48
N ARG A 3 -7.56 10.96 -9.63
CA ARG A 3 -6.91 10.36 -10.80
C ARG A 3 -5.57 11.03 -11.09
N MET A 4 -4.68 10.27 -11.67
CA MET A 4 -3.40 10.76 -12.19
C MET A 4 -3.64 11.87 -13.22
N GLY A 5 -2.88 12.98 -13.11
CA GLY A 5 -3.01 14.14 -13.99
C GLY A 5 -4.04 15.17 -13.56
N GLU A 6 -4.97 14.84 -12.67
CA GLU A 6 -5.87 15.85 -12.11
C GLU A 6 -5.09 16.84 -11.21
N LYS A 7 -5.54 18.11 -11.20
CA LYS A 7 -4.95 19.13 -10.33
C LYS A 7 -5.12 18.74 -8.87
N ALA A 8 -4.01 18.69 -8.14
CA ALA A 8 -4.05 18.31 -6.74
C ALA A 8 -4.40 19.54 -5.87
N GLU A 9 -5.65 19.63 -5.48
CA GLU A 9 -6.16 20.72 -4.63
C GLU A 9 -6.35 20.28 -3.16
N ASN A 10 -6.28 18.99 -2.90
CA ASN A 10 -6.54 18.43 -1.58
C ASN A 10 -5.55 17.30 -1.25
N MET A 11 -5.24 17.20 0.03
CA MET A 11 -4.66 16.03 0.63
C MET A 11 -5.74 15.23 1.33
N PHE A 12 -5.47 13.97 1.61
CA PHE A 12 -6.43 13.08 2.28
C PHE A 12 -5.73 12.25 3.35
N THR A 13 -6.32 12.21 4.55
CA THR A 13 -5.92 11.25 5.60
C THR A 13 -6.95 10.13 5.67
N VAL A 14 -6.49 8.89 5.67
CA VAL A 14 -7.37 7.72 5.79
C VAL A 14 -7.78 7.53 7.25
N ARG A 15 -9.09 7.53 7.51
CA ARG A 15 -9.68 7.29 8.83
C ARG A 15 -9.99 5.81 9.05
N SER A 16 -10.51 5.16 8.03
CA SER A 16 -10.75 3.71 8.01
C SER A 16 -10.64 3.19 6.58
N GLY A 17 -10.34 1.91 6.42
CA GLY A 17 -10.17 1.29 5.10
C GLY A 17 -8.76 1.44 4.53
N SER A 18 -8.65 1.33 3.20
CA SER A 18 -7.36 1.42 2.50
C SER A 18 -7.51 1.74 1.02
N PHE A 19 -6.46 2.34 0.45
CA PHE A 19 -6.32 2.63 -0.97
C PHE A 19 -5.08 1.97 -1.56
N LYS A 20 -5.12 1.69 -2.85
CA LYS A 20 -3.95 1.44 -3.68
C LYS A 20 -3.65 2.67 -4.54
N LEU A 21 -2.38 3.06 -4.63
CA LEU A 21 -1.90 4.02 -5.61
C LEU A 21 -1.42 3.28 -6.84
N VAL A 22 -2.02 3.59 -7.98
CA VAL A 22 -1.82 2.89 -9.25
C VAL A 22 -1.14 3.81 -10.24
N GLN A 23 -0.16 3.27 -10.94
CA GLN A 23 0.47 3.85 -12.12
C GLN A 23 0.27 2.93 -13.31
N TYR A 24 -0.07 3.48 -14.46
CA TYR A 24 -0.18 2.75 -15.71
C TYR A 24 1.14 2.81 -16.46
N LEU A 25 1.59 1.66 -16.95
CA LEU A 25 2.77 1.56 -17.78
C LEU A 25 2.43 1.78 -19.27
N PRO A 26 3.42 2.06 -20.12
CA PRO A 26 3.19 2.29 -21.56
C PRO A 26 2.52 1.13 -22.28
N ASP A 27 2.67 -0.10 -21.80
CA ASP A 27 2.02 -1.31 -22.33
C ASP A 27 0.57 -1.49 -21.85
N GLY A 28 0.04 -0.54 -21.07
CA GLY A 28 -1.31 -0.58 -20.48
C GLY A 28 -1.43 -1.41 -19.21
N SER A 29 -0.35 -2.06 -18.77
CA SER A 29 -0.37 -2.79 -17.50
C SER A 29 -0.40 -1.84 -16.30
N GLN A 30 -0.95 -2.32 -15.18
CA GLN A 30 -1.04 -1.57 -13.93
C GLN A 30 0.10 -1.96 -12.99
N ARG A 31 0.63 -0.95 -12.31
CA ARG A 31 1.55 -1.13 -11.17
C ARG A 31 0.95 -0.50 -9.93
N ILE A 32 0.83 -1.27 -8.87
CA ILE A 32 0.51 -0.73 -7.55
C ILE A 32 1.84 -0.32 -6.92
N VAL A 33 2.02 0.98 -6.76
CA VAL A 33 3.28 1.57 -6.28
C VAL A 33 3.28 1.84 -4.79
N ARG A 34 2.08 1.88 -4.17
CA ARG A 34 1.92 2.10 -2.72
C ARG A 34 0.55 1.64 -2.24
N LEU A 35 0.51 1.22 -0.99
CA LEU A 35 -0.72 1.01 -0.22
C LEU A 35 -0.85 2.13 0.81
N ILE A 36 -2.02 2.74 0.87
CA ILE A 36 -2.36 3.80 1.83
C ILE A 36 -3.36 3.22 2.82
N ARG A 37 -3.02 3.24 4.09
CA ARG A 37 -3.77 2.62 5.19
C ARG A 37 -4.29 3.66 6.16
N THR A 38 -5.04 3.23 7.15
CA THR A 38 -5.48 4.08 8.27
C THR A 38 -4.30 4.85 8.88
N THR A 39 -4.48 6.14 9.07
CA THR A 39 -3.51 7.16 9.52
C THR A 39 -2.54 7.67 8.46
N ASP A 40 -2.44 7.03 7.29
CA ASP A 40 -1.61 7.54 6.20
C ASP A 40 -2.22 8.76 5.53
N ILE A 41 -1.33 9.54 4.90
CA ILE A 41 -1.71 10.69 4.06
C ILE A 41 -1.38 10.38 2.61
N THR A 42 -2.27 10.83 1.72
CA THR A 42 -2.05 10.80 0.26
C THR A 42 -2.37 12.16 -0.36
N GLY A 43 -1.89 12.41 -1.58
CA GLY A 43 -2.07 13.68 -2.28
C GLY A 43 -1.12 14.77 -1.80
N LEU A 44 0.07 14.41 -1.31
CA LEU A 44 1.11 15.35 -0.84
C LEU A 44 1.63 16.26 -1.98
N GLU A 45 1.48 15.85 -3.24
CA GLU A 45 1.80 16.61 -4.43
C GLU A 45 1.08 17.98 -4.45
N ALA A 46 -0.10 18.03 -3.84
CA ALA A 46 -0.89 19.24 -3.71
C ALA A 46 -0.19 20.38 -2.96
N LEU A 47 0.75 20.06 -2.05
CA LEU A 47 1.54 21.07 -1.34
C LEU A 47 2.53 21.80 -2.26
N LEU A 48 2.92 21.16 -3.37
CA LEU A 48 3.83 21.67 -4.38
C LEU A 48 3.11 22.30 -5.59
N ASP A 49 1.77 22.45 -5.51
CA ASP A 49 0.92 22.91 -6.61
C ASP A 49 1.02 22.05 -7.88
N GLU A 50 1.37 20.76 -7.72
CA GLU A 50 1.48 19.80 -8.81
C GLU A 50 0.17 19.02 -9.01
N ASN A 51 0.10 18.24 -10.11
CA ASN A 51 -0.99 17.29 -10.35
C ASN A 51 -0.72 15.99 -9.59
N TYR A 52 -1.79 15.24 -9.26
CA TYR A 52 -1.65 13.91 -8.71
C TYR A 52 -0.84 13.01 -9.65
N LYS A 53 0.10 12.26 -9.09
CA LYS A 53 1.02 11.39 -9.86
C LYS A 53 0.50 9.96 -10.05
N HIS A 54 -0.58 9.59 -9.34
CA HIS A 54 -1.15 8.25 -9.33
C HIS A 54 -2.67 8.31 -9.27
N ASP A 55 -3.33 7.22 -9.69
CA ASP A 55 -4.73 6.98 -9.34
C ASP A 55 -4.82 6.45 -7.91
N ALA A 56 -5.69 7.04 -7.09
CA ALA A 56 -6.00 6.54 -5.75
C ALA A 56 -7.33 5.76 -5.79
N ILE A 57 -7.25 4.43 -5.73
CA ILE A 57 -8.38 3.51 -5.86
C ILE A 57 -8.62 2.81 -4.52
N ALA A 58 -9.85 2.89 -4.01
CA ALA A 58 -10.22 2.21 -2.77
C ALA A 58 -10.20 0.68 -2.95
N LEU A 59 -9.61 -0.03 -1.99
CA LEU A 59 -9.58 -1.50 -1.95
C LEU A 59 -10.79 -2.08 -1.20
N GLN A 60 -11.43 -1.24 -0.39
CA GLN A 60 -12.61 -1.56 0.43
C GLN A 60 -13.38 -0.27 0.74
N PRO A 61 -14.57 -0.33 1.33
CA PRO A 61 -15.23 0.88 1.85
C PRO A 61 -14.29 1.66 2.75
N THR A 62 -14.03 2.92 2.38
CA THR A 62 -12.96 3.73 2.99
C THR A 62 -13.47 5.11 3.33
N GLU A 63 -13.18 5.55 4.56
CA GLU A 63 -13.47 6.87 5.06
C GLU A 63 -12.20 7.74 5.07
N VAL A 64 -12.29 8.95 4.57
CA VAL A 64 -11.17 9.90 4.51
C VAL A 64 -11.52 11.25 5.10
N CYS A 65 -10.55 11.91 5.68
CA CYS A 65 -10.59 13.33 5.98
C CYS A 65 -9.96 14.09 4.81
N LYS A 66 -10.76 14.92 4.15
CA LYS A 66 -10.32 15.82 3.06
C LYS A 66 -9.68 17.07 3.65
N LEU A 67 -8.48 17.38 3.24
CA LEU A 67 -7.66 18.49 3.72
C LEU A 67 -7.36 19.46 2.55
N PRO A 68 -8.11 20.57 2.42
CA PRO A 68 -7.85 21.56 1.36
C PRO A 68 -6.46 22.19 1.52
N VAL A 69 -5.69 22.24 0.45
CA VAL A 69 -4.31 22.77 0.45
C VAL A 69 -4.21 24.20 0.97
N PRO A 70 -5.09 25.16 0.60
CA PRO A 70 -4.99 26.52 1.13
C PRO A 70 -5.08 26.58 2.65
N VAL A 71 -5.90 25.73 3.26
CA VAL A 71 -6.03 25.62 4.73
C VAL A 71 -4.74 25.08 5.36
N ILE A 72 -4.17 24.02 4.78
CA ILE A 72 -2.93 23.43 5.27
C ILE A 72 -1.76 24.40 5.12
N LYS A 73 -1.63 25.07 3.97
CA LYS A 73 -0.59 26.10 3.74
C LYS A 73 -0.68 27.23 4.79
N LYS A 74 -1.89 27.76 5.05
CA LYS A 74 -2.10 28.78 6.07
C LYS A 74 -1.70 28.27 7.47
N LEU A 75 -2.22 27.11 7.87
CA LEU A 75 -1.95 26.56 9.19
C LEU A 75 -0.46 26.21 9.40
N SER A 76 0.25 25.78 8.35
CA SER A 76 1.68 25.47 8.45
C SER A 76 2.56 26.70 8.64
N LEU A 77 2.12 27.88 8.18
CA LEU A 77 2.80 29.15 8.45
C LEU A 77 2.61 29.61 9.90
N GLU A 78 1.44 29.33 10.48
CA GLU A 78 1.08 29.71 11.84
C GLU A 78 1.59 28.70 12.89
N ASN A 79 1.85 27.46 12.48
CA ASN A 79 2.24 26.37 13.39
C ASN A 79 3.45 25.59 12.87
N PRO A 80 4.67 25.89 13.35
CA PRO A 80 5.89 25.17 12.96
C PRO A 80 5.84 23.65 13.23
N ASN A 81 5.09 23.20 14.22
CA ASN A 81 4.93 21.76 14.50
C ASN A 81 4.15 21.05 13.39
N LEU A 82 3.17 21.71 12.78
CA LEU A 82 2.45 21.15 11.63
C LEU A 82 3.40 20.98 10.43
N HIS A 83 4.25 21.96 10.18
CA HIS A 83 5.26 21.88 9.12
C HIS A 83 6.21 20.68 9.33
N LYS A 84 6.71 20.51 10.54
CA LYS A 84 7.56 19.37 10.91
C LYS A 84 6.81 18.03 10.75
N GLU A 85 5.54 17.98 11.12
CA GLU A 85 4.73 16.76 10.95
C GLU A 85 4.53 16.41 9.46
N LEU A 86 4.32 17.40 8.58
CA LEU A 86 4.23 17.17 7.14
C LEU A 86 5.54 16.61 6.56
N LEU A 87 6.69 17.14 6.98
CA LEU A 87 8.00 16.61 6.60
C LEU A 87 8.21 15.18 7.09
N ASN A 88 7.81 14.87 8.33
CA ASN A 88 7.90 13.52 8.88
C ASN A 88 7.02 12.53 8.08
N ARG A 89 5.84 12.95 7.64
CA ARG A 89 4.96 12.12 6.82
C ARG A 89 5.54 11.90 5.42
N TRP A 90 6.15 12.92 4.86
CA TRP A 90 6.86 12.78 3.58
C TRP A 90 8.05 11.83 3.69
N HIS A 91 8.87 11.98 4.73
CA HIS A 91 9.99 11.08 5.00
C HIS A 91 9.52 9.64 5.18
N ARG A 92 8.43 9.42 5.94
CA ARG A 92 7.85 8.08 6.11
C ARG A 92 7.40 7.48 4.77
N ALA A 93 6.72 8.27 3.94
CA ALA A 93 6.29 7.82 2.61
C ALA A 93 7.48 7.43 1.70
N LEU A 94 8.60 8.16 1.78
CA LEU A 94 9.84 7.83 1.07
C LEU A 94 10.45 6.54 1.62
N SER A 95 10.58 6.40 2.94
CA SER A 95 11.11 5.20 3.58
C SER A 95 10.29 3.94 3.25
N GLU A 96 8.96 4.06 3.14
CA GLU A 96 8.10 2.97 2.69
C GLU A 96 8.36 2.60 1.22
N ALA A 97 8.59 3.60 0.35
CA ALA A 97 8.92 3.34 -1.05
C ALA A 97 10.28 2.63 -1.18
N ASP A 98 11.27 3.02 -0.39
CA ASP A 98 12.59 2.37 -0.35
C ASP A 98 12.46 0.91 0.15
N ALA A 99 11.70 0.69 1.21
CA ALA A 99 11.42 -0.65 1.73
C ALA A 99 10.70 -1.53 0.67
N TRP A 100 9.76 -0.95 -0.07
CA TRP A 100 9.07 -1.64 -1.16
C TRP A 100 10.04 -2.09 -2.26
N LEU A 101 10.92 -1.19 -2.71
CA LEU A 101 11.95 -1.51 -3.70
C LEU A 101 12.92 -2.59 -3.21
N THR A 102 13.33 -2.52 -1.95
CA THR A 102 14.29 -3.46 -1.39
C THR A 102 13.69 -4.84 -1.15
N HIS A 103 12.49 -4.90 -0.55
CA HIS A 103 11.93 -6.16 -0.08
C HIS A 103 10.99 -6.83 -1.09
N LEU A 104 10.28 -6.06 -1.90
CA LEU A 104 9.25 -6.61 -2.78
C LEU A 104 9.66 -6.70 -4.26
N SER A 105 10.82 -6.16 -4.63
CA SER A 105 11.34 -6.22 -6.01
C SER A 105 12.46 -7.23 -6.19
N THR A 106 12.99 -7.82 -5.11
CA THR A 106 14.16 -8.71 -5.16
C THR A 106 13.81 -10.14 -4.76
N GLY A 107 14.54 -11.09 -5.31
CA GLY A 107 14.35 -12.52 -5.03
C GLY A 107 13.27 -13.20 -5.89
N SER A 108 12.98 -14.45 -5.58
CA SER A 108 11.97 -15.24 -6.29
C SER A 108 10.55 -14.71 -6.07
N ALA A 109 9.62 -15.03 -6.99
CA ALA A 109 8.21 -14.66 -6.82
C ALA A 109 7.62 -15.17 -5.49
N LYS A 110 8.08 -16.33 -5.02
CA LYS A 110 7.65 -16.95 -3.77
C LYS A 110 8.12 -16.14 -2.56
N GLN A 111 9.38 -15.73 -2.55
CA GLN A 111 9.96 -14.85 -1.52
C GLN A 111 9.24 -13.49 -1.49
N ARG A 112 9.01 -12.89 -2.65
CA ARG A 112 8.32 -11.59 -2.75
C ARG A 112 6.89 -11.67 -2.22
N ILE A 113 6.14 -12.74 -2.52
CA ILE A 113 4.79 -12.93 -1.95
C ILE A 113 4.87 -13.14 -0.44
N ALA A 114 5.81 -13.93 0.07
CA ALA A 114 5.99 -14.14 1.51
C ALA A 114 6.28 -12.81 2.23
N ARG A 115 7.20 -11.98 1.69
CA ARG A 115 7.54 -10.66 2.24
C ARG A 115 6.36 -9.69 2.15
N LEU A 116 5.60 -9.69 1.05
CA LEU A 116 4.38 -8.87 0.94
C LEU A 116 3.37 -9.24 2.02
N LEU A 117 3.11 -10.53 2.22
CA LEU A 117 2.21 -11.01 3.26
C LEU A 117 2.69 -10.57 4.65
N LEU A 118 3.94 -10.76 4.98
CA LEU A 118 4.53 -10.32 6.25
C LEU A 118 4.46 -8.80 6.44
N HIS A 119 4.75 -8.03 5.38
CA HIS A 119 4.67 -6.57 5.41
C HIS A 119 3.24 -6.06 5.67
N MET A 120 2.25 -6.73 5.10
CA MET A 120 0.84 -6.39 5.31
C MET A 120 0.37 -6.63 6.76
N PHE A 121 0.99 -7.57 7.45
CA PHE A 121 0.56 -8.05 8.77
C PHE A 121 1.34 -7.48 9.93
N GLY A 122 2.55 -7.00 9.70
CA GLY A 122 3.47 -6.51 10.73
C GLY A 122 2.95 -5.38 11.62
N SER A 123 1.72 -4.90 11.36
CA SER A 123 1.09 -3.81 12.11
C SER A 123 -0.15 -4.23 12.91
N ASN A 124 -0.65 -5.45 12.78
CA ASN A 124 -1.85 -5.92 13.47
C ASN A 124 -1.52 -7.10 14.41
N TYR A 125 -1.81 -6.92 15.70
CA TYR A 125 -1.74 -7.99 16.71
C TYR A 125 -2.71 -9.15 16.43
N ASP A 126 -3.76 -8.90 15.63
CA ASP A 126 -4.65 -9.93 15.12
C ASP A 126 -4.11 -10.41 13.76
N LEU A 127 -3.44 -11.56 13.77
CA LEU A 127 -2.79 -12.20 12.61
C LEU A 127 -3.77 -12.54 11.45
N SER A 128 -4.92 -11.89 11.40
CA SER A 128 -5.95 -12.02 10.37
C SER A 128 -5.93 -10.87 9.38
N CYS A 129 -6.09 -11.15 8.10
CA CYS A 129 -6.26 -10.14 7.04
C CYS A 129 -7.14 -10.60 5.92
N GLN A 130 -7.58 -9.62 5.14
CA GLN A 130 -8.11 -9.86 3.80
C GLN A 130 -6.97 -9.93 2.81
N LEU A 131 -6.90 -11.03 2.06
CA LEU A 131 -5.96 -11.13 0.94
C LEU A 131 -6.41 -10.22 -0.21
N PHE A 132 -5.44 -9.53 -0.78
CA PHE A 132 -5.63 -8.84 -2.06
C PHE A 132 -6.04 -9.82 -3.17
N SER A 133 -6.67 -9.28 -4.21
CA SER A 133 -6.91 -10.05 -5.43
C SER A 133 -5.59 -10.59 -6.00
N ARG A 134 -5.64 -11.67 -6.76
CA ARG A 134 -4.43 -12.24 -7.40
C ARG A 134 -3.83 -11.28 -8.41
N GLU A 135 -4.67 -10.50 -9.04
CA GLU A 135 -4.29 -9.43 -9.96
C GLU A 135 -3.55 -8.30 -9.21
N ASP A 136 -4.08 -7.85 -8.06
CA ASP A 136 -3.40 -6.83 -7.25
C ASP A 136 -2.03 -7.32 -6.75
N ILE A 137 -1.93 -8.56 -6.28
CA ILE A 137 -0.65 -9.16 -5.90
C ILE A 137 0.32 -9.18 -7.10
N GLY A 138 -0.17 -9.55 -8.29
CA GLY A 138 0.61 -9.49 -9.52
C GLY A 138 1.11 -8.09 -9.83
N SER A 139 0.23 -7.11 -9.77
CA SER A 139 0.52 -5.70 -10.02
C SER A 139 1.48 -5.08 -8.99
N MET A 140 1.44 -5.53 -7.73
CA MET A 140 2.39 -5.11 -6.69
C MET A 140 3.80 -5.67 -6.94
N LEU A 141 3.88 -6.96 -7.30
CA LEU A 141 5.13 -7.71 -7.31
C LEU A 141 5.74 -7.90 -8.70
N ALA A 142 5.13 -7.37 -9.75
CA ALA A 142 5.55 -7.61 -11.14
C ALA A 142 5.59 -9.09 -11.52
N ILE A 143 4.54 -9.82 -11.18
CA ILE A 143 4.35 -11.23 -11.55
C ILE A 143 2.97 -11.42 -12.16
N THR A 144 2.80 -12.51 -12.91
CA THR A 144 1.49 -12.78 -13.52
C THR A 144 0.46 -13.23 -12.48
N THR A 145 -0.82 -13.06 -12.81
CA THR A 145 -1.94 -13.51 -11.98
C THR A 145 -1.90 -15.02 -11.75
N GLU A 146 -1.47 -15.81 -12.76
CA GLU A 146 -1.31 -17.26 -12.66
C GLU A 146 -0.21 -17.61 -11.64
N THR A 147 0.93 -16.91 -11.70
CA THR A 147 2.04 -17.12 -10.73
C THR A 147 1.58 -16.80 -9.32
N SER A 148 0.87 -15.67 -9.13
CA SER A 148 0.28 -15.31 -7.83
C SER A 148 -0.68 -16.39 -7.33
N SER A 149 -1.59 -16.87 -8.19
CA SER A 149 -2.59 -17.88 -7.86
C SER A 149 -1.93 -19.19 -7.44
N ARG A 150 -0.94 -19.65 -8.20
CA ARG A 150 -0.21 -20.91 -7.92
C ARG A 150 0.52 -20.84 -6.59
N ILE A 151 1.24 -19.75 -6.30
CA ILE A 151 2.02 -19.62 -5.06
C ILE A 151 1.09 -19.48 -3.84
N ILE A 152 0.02 -18.71 -3.94
CA ILE A 152 -0.96 -18.60 -2.84
C ILE A 152 -1.66 -19.94 -2.58
N ALA A 153 -1.99 -20.71 -3.62
CA ALA A 153 -2.53 -22.06 -3.45
C ALA A 153 -1.51 -23.01 -2.77
N GLU A 154 -0.22 -22.89 -3.10
CA GLU A 154 0.86 -23.62 -2.43
C GLU A 154 0.93 -23.23 -0.94
N PHE A 155 0.89 -21.93 -0.61
CA PHE A 155 0.95 -21.46 0.77
C PHE A 155 -0.25 -21.94 1.59
N LYS A 156 -1.45 -21.96 1.00
CA LYS A 156 -2.65 -22.56 1.63
C LYS A 156 -2.44 -24.06 1.92
N ARG A 157 -2.00 -24.84 0.93
CA ARG A 157 -1.76 -26.29 1.10
C ARG A 157 -0.72 -26.61 2.18
N LYS A 158 0.30 -25.76 2.33
CA LYS A 158 1.37 -25.91 3.34
C LYS A 158 0.98 -25.32 4.71
N GLY A 159 -0.24 -24.82 4.87
CA GLY A 159 -0.72 -24.25 6.11
C GLY A 159 -0.04 -22.94 6.51
N MET A 160 0.55 -22.21 5.54
CA MET A 160 1.12 -20.87 5.77
C MET A 160 0.03 -19.79 5.76
N LEU A 161 -1.08 -20.07 5.07
CA LEU A 161 -2.30 -19.27 5.00
C LEU A 161 -3.46 -20.16 5.44
N ILE A 162 -4.06 -19.85 6.59
CA ILE A 162 -5.18 -20.58 7.17
C ILE A 162 -6.42 -19.71 7.06
N GLU A 163 -7.46 -20.20 6.37
CA GLU A 163 -8.75 -19.51 6.27
C GLU A 163 -9.43 -19.48 7.65
N ASN A 164 -9.82 -18.29 8.09
CA ASN A 164 -10.57 -18.07 9.33
C ASN A 164 -11.87 -17.30 9.13
N GLY A 165 -12.32 -17.13 7.88
CA GLY A 165 -13.57 -16.48 7.50
C GLY A 165 -13.63 -16.14 6.01
N PRO A 166 -14.72 -15.56 5.52
CA PRO A 166 -14.84 -15.14 4.12
C PRO A 166 -13.75 -14.12 3.77
N GLN A 167 -12.82 -14.51 2.90
CA GLN A 167 -11.65 -13.69 2.47
C GLN A 167 -10.69 -13.31 3.62
N SER A 168 -10.86 -13.85 4.81
CA SER A 168 -9.99 -13.63 5.96
C SER A 168 -9.05 -14.82 6.15
N PHE A 169 -7.76 -14.52 6.39
CA PHE A 169 -6.70 -15.52 6.52
C PHE A 169 -5.84 -15.21 7.72
N ARG A 170 -5.50 -16.24 8.46
CA ARG A 170 -4.45 -16.21 9.47
C ARG A 170 -3.12 -16.65 8.85
N LEU A 171 -2.03 -15.99 9.22
CA LEU A 171 -0.68 -16.32 8.76
C LEU A 171 0.08 -17.19 9.75
N ASP A 172 0.80 -18.17 9.22
CA ASP A 172 1.92 -18.81 9.92
C ASP A 172 3.19 -17.97 9.64
N VAL A 173 3.48 -17.05 10.57
CA VAL A 173 4.56 -16.07 10.42
C VAL A 173 5.92 -16.76 10.32
N GLU A 174 6.17 -17.80 11.12
CA GLU A 174 7.47 -18.52 11.15
C GLU A 174 7.77 -19.18 9.79
N LYS A 175 6.79 -19.88 9.23
CA LYS A 175 6.95 -20.51 7.91
C LYS A 175 7.11 -19.47 6.79
N LEU A 176 6.40 -18.35 6.85
CA LEU A 176 6.55 -17.27 5.86
C LEU A 176 7.89 -16.57 5.98
N GLN A 177 8.40 -16.34 7.19
CA GLN A 177 9.74 -15.79 7.42
C GLN A 177 10.84 -16.72 6.87
N ALA A 178 10.73 -18.04 7.08
CA ALA A 178 11.67 -18.98 6.50
C ALA A 178 11.78 -18.82 4.98
N ILE A 179 10.64 -18.72 4.27
CA ILE A 179 10.63 -18.50 2.82
C ILE A 179 11.13 -17.10 2.43
N ALA A 180 10.83 -16.09 3.21
CA ALA A 180 11.22 -14.71 2.91
C ALA A 180 12.76 -14.52 2.94
N HIS A 181 13.47 -15.38 3.68
CA HIS A 181 14.92 -15.32 3.90
C HIS A 181 15.74 -16.41 3.16
N GLU A 182 15.08 -17.38 2.47
CA GLU A 182 15.77 -18.30 1.56
C GLU A 182 16.52 -17.52 0.44
#